data_d0f3111634925e05ac314d4639c123bd
#
_entry.id   d0f3111634925e05ac314d4639c123bd
#
_cell.length_a   1.000
_cell.length_b   1.000
_cell.length_c   1.000
_cell.angle_alpha   90.00
_cell.angle_beta   90.00
_cell.angle_gamma   90.00
#
_symmetry.space_group_name_H-M   'P 1'
#
loop_
_entity.id
_entity.type
_entity.pdbx_description
1 polymer ?
#
loop_
_entity_poly.entity_id
_entity_poly.type
_entity_poly.pdbx_seq_one_letter_code
_entity_poly.pdbx_strand_id
1 'polypeptide(L)'
;MQKKKVKLSKSAKGALLYMLVVLSIFAVLETVVCRLPSHFDESNTEAYTGTLSHVEKYTTWHIGYRAMHSKQHIRLHFTDGNVYFVYALEDRTLLSIPAGERLSLRLYRDPRRGTSACDIRSDSRVFQTMERSSQLAHRDKCLLHGLFCSGALIFLAIGFCSGLGGFRQYFSSLAARRRREKRKRARQARFA
;
A
#
# COMPACT_ATOMS: atom_id res chain seq x y z
N MET A 1 -43.37 -27.51 -15.33
CA MET A 1 -43.24 -26.85 -13.99
C MET A 1 -42.02 -25.95 -13.98
N GLN A 2 -42.19 -24.64 -14.03
CA GLN A 2 -41.06 -23.65 -13.94
C GLN A 2 -40.48 -23.66 -12.53
N LYS A 3 -39.19 -23.99 -12.41
CA LYS A 3 -38.47 -23.91 -11.13
C LYS A 3 -38.27 -22.43 -10.77
N LYS A 4 -39.11 -21.91 -9.85
CA LYS A 4 -38.91 -20.55 -9.30
C LYS A 4 -37.48 -20.41 -8.76
N LYS A 5 -36.65 -19.60 -9.42
CA LYS A 5 -35.27 -19.29 -8.97
C LYS A 5 -35.35 -18.47 -7.67
N VAL A 6 -34.65 -18.89 -6.64
CA VAL A 6 -34.51 -18.09 -5.41
C VAL A 6 -33.66 -16.86 -5.78
N LYS A 7 -34.23 -15.65 -5.64
CA LYS A 7 -33.56 -14.40 -5.94
C LYS A 7 -33.00 -13.80 -4.68
N LEU A 8 -31.80 -13.26 -4.75
CA LEU A 8 -31.22 -12.44 -3.69
C LEU A 8 -32.09 -11.19 -3.47
N SER A 9 -32.25 -10.79 -2.21
CA SER A 9 -32.91 -9.52 -1.87
C SER A 9 -32.17 -8.32 -2.45
N LYS A 10 -32.82 -7.18 -2.62
CA LYS A 10 -32.18 -5.95 -3.08
C LYS A 10 -31.03 -5.54 -2.14
N SER A 11 -31.21 -5.66 -0.83
CA SER A 11 -30.18 -5.37 0.19
C SER A 11 -28.95 -6.27 0.05
N ALA A 12 -29.14 -7.60 -0.12
CA ALA A 12 -28.01 -8.51 -0.30
C ALA A 12 -27.23 -8.26 -1.61
N LYS A 13 -27.92 -7.87 -2.69
CA LYS A 13 -27.27 -7.49 -3.94
C LYS A 13 -26.46 -6.22 -3.80
N GLY A 14 -27.02 -5.19 -3.13
CA GLY A 14 -26.31 -3.94 -2.84
C GLY A 14 -25.05 -4.18 -1.99
N ALA A 15 -25.16 -5.01 -0.95
CA ALA A 15 -24.02 -5.38 -0.11
C ALA A 15 -22.92 -6.12 -0.89
N LEU A 16 -23.30 -7.06 -1.78
CA LEU A 16 -22.34 -7.75 -2.64
C LEU A 16 -21.63 -6.78 -3.60
N LEU A 17 -22.39 -5.89 -4.23
CA LEU A 17 -21.81 -4.89 -5.12
C LEU A 17 -20.83 -3.98 -4.37
N TYR A 18 -21.23 -3.50 -3.18
CA TYR A 18 -20.35 -2.72 -2.32
C TYR A 18 -19.05 -3.45 -1.98
N MET A 19 -19.14 -4.73 -1.55
CA MET A 19 -17.96 -5.54 -1.24
C MET A 19 -17.04 -5.73 -2.45
N LEU A 20 -17.60 -5.94 -3.65
CA LEU A 20 -16.82 -6.04 -4.89
C LEU A 20 -16.10 -4.74 -5.23
N VAL A 21 -16.77 -3.60 -5.08
CA VAL A 21 -16.15 -2.28 -5.29
C VAL A 21 -15.02 -2.05 -4.29
N VAL A 22 -15.23 -2.34 -3.01
CA VAL A 22 -14.20 -2.25 -1.98
C VAL A 22 -13.00 -3.12 -2.32
N LEU A 23 -13.21 -4.40 -2.64
CA LEU A 23 -12.13 -5.31 -3.03
C LEU A 23 -11.35 -4.79 -4.25
N SER A 24 -12.04 -4.25 -5.26
CA SER A 24 -11.38 -3.69 -6.44
C SER A 24 -10.51 -2.49 -6.10
N ILE A 25 -10.99 -1.58 -5.24
CA ILE A 25 -10.22 -0.41 -4.80
C ILE A 25 -8.97 -0.86 -4.04
N PHE A 26 -9.12 -1.77 -3.06
CA PHE A 26 -7.98 -2.24 -2.28
C PHE A 26 -7.00 -3.07 -3.11
N ALA A 27 -7.46 -3.85 -4.09
CA ALA A 27 -6.57 -4.55 -5.03
C ALA A 27 -5.72 -3.58 -5.85
N VAL A 28 -6.30 -2.46 -6.32
CA VAL A 28 -5.54 -1.42 -7.02
C VAL A 28 -4.53 -0.75 -6.09
N LEU A 29 -4.91 -0.40 -4.86
CA LEU A 29 -4.00 0.17 -3.88
C LEU A 29 -2.84 -0.78 -3.57
N GLU A 30 -3.12 -2.06 -3.42
CA GLU A 30 -2.12 -3.09 -3.14
C GLU A 30 -1.13 -3.25 -4.30
N THR A 31 -1.58 -3.19 -5.56
CA THR A 31 -0.66 -3.20 -6.71
C THR A 31 0.28 -2.00 -6.70
N VAL A 32 -0.17 -0.86 -6.17
CA VAL A 32 0.67 0.33 -6.00
C VAL A 32 1.73 0.10 -4.92
N VAL A 33 1.35 -0.49 -3.78
CA VAL A 33 2.29 -0.81 -2.69
C VAL A 33 3.30 -1.87 -3.11
N CYS A 34 2.87 -2.88 -3.85
CA CYS A 34 3.77 -3.91 -4.37
C CYS A 34 4.89 -3.35 -5.24
N ARG A 35 4.64 -2.24 -5.96
CA ARG A 35 5.63 -1.55 -6.80
C ARG A 35 6.61 -0.67 -6.03
N LEU A 36 6.37 -0.41 -4.73
CA LEU A 36 7.32 0.33 -3.92
C LEU A 36 8.59 -0.50 -3.70
N PRO A 37 9.77 0.13 -3.69
CA PRO A 37 11.00 -0.57 -3.41
C PRO A 37 10.96 -1.14 -2.00
N SER A 38 11.49 -2.32 -1.81
CA SER A 38 11.67 -2.96 -0.50
C SER A 38 13.13 -3.22 -0.20
N HIS A 39 13.98 -3.12 -1.21
CA HIS A 39 15.41 -3.38 -1.12
C HIS A 39 16.15 -2.55 -2.18
N PHE A 40 17.30 -2.03 -1.79
CA PHE A 40 18.23 -1.35 -2.69
C PHE A 40 19.49 -2.20 -2.81
N ASP A 41 19.96 -2.39 -4.01
CA ASP A 41 21.19 -3.10 -4.34
C ASP A 41 21.89 -2.43 -5.53
N GLU A 42 23.04 -2.96 -5.91
CA GLU A 42 23.79 -2.41 -7.02
C GLU A 42 23.11 -2.54 -8.38
N SER A 43 22.19 -3.50 -8.53
CA SER A 43 21.50 -3.77 -9.78
C SER A 43 20.36 -2.77 -10.06
N ASN A 44 19.78 -2.19 -9.00
CA ASN A 44 18.67 -1.23 -9.10
C ASN A 44 19.06 0.21 -8.73
N THR A 45 20.36 0.47 -8.53
CA THR A 45 20.88 1.80 -8.18
C THR A 45 22.00 2.22 -9.12
N GLU A 46 22.11 3.52 -9.34
CA GLU A 46 23.17 4.15 -10.14
C GLU A 46 24.18 4.82 -9.21
N ALA A 47 25.49 4.69 -9.54
CA ALA A 47 26.53 5.38 -8.80
C ALA A 47 26.66 6.83 -9.31
N TYR A 48 26.77 7.77 -8.39
CA TYR A 48 27.05 9.17 -8.68
C TYR A 48 28.09 9.72 -7.71
N THR A 49 28.99 10.56 -8.20
CA THR A 49 29.96 11.26 -7.36
C THR A 49 29.99 12.74 -7.77
N GLY A 50 29.88 13.62 -6.80
CA GLY A 50 29.84 15.05 -7.05
C GLY A 50 30.27 15.86 -5.83
N THR A 51 30.50 17.17 -6.04
CA THR A 51 30.79 18.12 -4.96
C THR A 51 29.52 18.79 -4.50
N LEU A 52 29.22 18.70 -3.19
CA LEU A 52 28.03 19.27 -2.58
C LEU A 52 28.09 20.80 -2.63
N SER A 53 27.05 21.42 -3.16
CA SER A 53 26.88 22.88 -3.10
C SER A 53 26.27 23.30 -1.76
N HIS A 54 25.13 22.70 -1.43
CA HIS A 54 24.46 22.93 -0.16
C HIS A 54 23.42 21.83 0.11
N VAL A 55 22.97 21.75 1.36
CA VAL A 55 21.89 20.87 1.79
C VAL A 55 20.66 21.73 2.05
N GLU A 56 19.56 21.41 1.37
CA GLU A 56 18.27 22.06 1.56
C GLU A 56 17.36 21.19 2.42
N LYS A 57 16.82 21.77 3.49
CA LYS A 57 15.75 21.16 4.28
C LYS A 57 14.43 21.80 3.91
N TYR A 58 13.48 21.03 3.45
CA TYR A 58 12.14 21.52 3.19
C TYR A 58 11.08 20.70 3.91
N THR A 59 9.96 21.30 4.18
CA THR A 59 8.86 20.70 4.92
C THR A 59 7.64 20.58 4.02
N THR A 60 7.10 19.36 3.90
CA THR A 60 5.80 19.16 3.26
C THR A 60 4.73 19.02 4.33
N TRP A 61 3.58 19.63 4.09
CA TRP A 61 2.42 19.54 4.96
C TRP A 61 1.43 18.54 4.37
N HIS A 62 1.04 17.58 5.21
CA HIS A 62 0.00 16.61 4.86
C HIS A 62 -1.21 16.86 5.75
N ILE A 63 -2.38 17.01 5.12
CA ILE A 63 -3.66 17.13 5.83
C ILE A 63 -4.10 15.72 6.20
N GLY A 64 -4.02 15.37 7.47
CA GLY A 64 -4.60 14.15 8.02
C GLY A 64 -6.00 14.40 8.57
N TYR A 65 -6.74 13.34 8.87
CA TYR A 65 -8.14 13.41 9.33
C TYR A 65 -8.37 14.27 10.59
N ARG A 66 -7.35 14.48 11.44
CA ARG A 66 -7.47 15.24 12.69
C ARG A 66 -6.37 16.27 12.94
N ALA A 67 -5.34 16.31 12.13
CA ALA A 67 -4.25 17.27 12.30
C ALA A 67 -3.45 17.43 10.99
N MET A 68 -2.84 18.60 10.83
CA MET A 68 -1.80 18.79 9.83
C MET A 68 -0.51 18.17 10.34
N HIS A 69 0.06 17.25 9.58
CA HIS A 69 1.36 16.66 9.88
C HIS A 69 2.41 17.24 8.95
N SER A 70 3.51 17.72 9.53
CA SER A 70 4.66 18.15 8.76
C SER A 70 5.63 16.98 8.59
N LYS A 71 6.07 16.73 7.36
CA LYS A 71 7.15 15.80 7.07
C LYS A 71 8.35 16.59 6.54
N GLN A 72 9.50 16.39 7.18
CA GLN A 72 10.74 17.01 6.76
C GLN A 72 11.42 16.15 5.70
N HIS A 73 11.99 16.80 4.71
CA HIS A 73 12.74 16.18 3.63
C HIS A 73 14.06 16.91 3.44
N ILE A 74 15.06 16.20 2.91
CA ILE A 74 16.36 16.79 2.56
C ILE A 74 16.56 16.65 1.05
N ARG A 75 17.12 17.69 0.46
CA ARG A 75 17.67 17.69 -0.89
C ARG A 75 19.17 18.01 -0.81
N LEU A 76 19.93 17.29 -1.59
CA LEU A 76 21.34 17.53 -1.81
C LEU A 76 21.51 18.25 -3.14
N HIS A 77 22.05 19.47 -3.11
CA HIS A 77 22.33 20.27 -4.30
C HIS A 77 23.83 20.17 -4.61
N PHE A 78 24.15 19.82 -5.85
CA PHE A 78 25.54 19.66 -6.31
C PHE A 78 25.98 20.83 -7.19
N THR A 79 27.29 21.04 -7.27
CA THR A 79 27.89 22.16 -8.05
C THR A 79 27.64 22.01 -9.54
N ASP A 80 27.39 20.83 -10.05
CA ASP A 80 27.02 20.55 -11.44
C ASP A 80 25.53 20.80 -11.76
N GLY A 81 24.76 21.31 -10.79
CA GLY A 81 23.33 21.59 -10.93
C GLY A 81 22.41 20.42 -10.65
N ASN A 82 22.93 19.23 -10.36
CA ASN A 82 22.12 18.08 -10.00
C ASN A 82 21.52 18.24 -8.60
N VAL A 83 20.29 17.75 -8.43
CA VAL A 83 19.54 17.79 -7.16
C VAL A 83 18.95 16.42 -6.87
N TYR A 84 19.30 15.86 -5.72
CA TYR A 84 18.82 14.55 -5.32
C TYR A 84 18.09 14.59 -3.98
N PHE A 85 16.99 13.87 -3.89
CA PHE A 85 16.26 13.68 -2.64
C PHE A 85 16.95 12.61 -1.80
N VAL A 86 16.99 12.80 -0.49
CA VAL A 86 17.39 11.71 0.42
C VAL A 86 16.20 10.79 0.66
N TYR A 87 16.38 9.48 0.44
CA TYR A 87 15.30 8.51 0.47
C TYR A 87 14.58 8.45 1.81
N ALA A 88 15.30 8.51 2.91
CA ALA A 88 14.71 8.45 4.25
C ALA A 88 15.45 9.38 5.20
N LEU A 89 14.69 10.10 5.99
CA LEU A 89 15.19 11.11 6.91
C LEU A 89 15.06 10.61 8.34
N GLU A 90 16.09 9.94 8.84
CA GLU A 90 16.22 9.70 10.28
C GLU A 90 17.45 10.41 10.86
N ASP A 91 18.44 10.77 10.03
CA ASP A 91 19.69 11.29 10.52
C ASP A 91 19.84 12.79 10.26
N ARG A 92 19.83 13.59 11.33
CA ARG A 92 20.09 15.02 11.28
C ARG A 92 21.53 15.35 10.90
N THR A 93 22.43 14.37 10.92
CA THR A 93 23.84 14.56 10.55
C THR A 93 24.01 14.93 9.09
N LEU A 94 23.05 14.59 8.22
CA LEU A 94 23.03 15.04 6.82
C LEU A 94 22.98 16.57 6.67
N LEU A 95 22.37 17.27 7.63
CA LEU A 95 22.29 18.72 7.62
C LEU A 95 23.62 19.39 7.99
N SER A 96 24.54 18.66 8.58
CA SER A 96 25.87 19.15 8.99
C SER A 96 26.97 18.91 7.96
N ILE A 97 26.63 18.39 6.76
CA ILE A 97 27.59 18.20 5.69
C ILE A 97 28.02 19.58 5.17
N PRO A 98 29.32 19.91 5.20
CA PRO A 98 29.78 21.20 4.73
C PRO A 98 29.66 21.33 3.20
N ALA A 99 29.41 22.54 2.72
CA ALA A 99 29.49 22.82 1.31
C ALA A 99 30.93 22.60 0.82
N GLY A 100 31.07 22.11 -0.40
CA GLY A 100 32.37 21.76 -0.99
C GLY A 100 32.84 20.34 -0.71
N GLU A 101 32.12 19.57 0.14
CA GLU A 101 32.50 18.18 0.38
C GLU A 101 32.18 17.31 -0.83
N ARG A 102 33.09 16.39 -1.16
CA ARG A 102 32.88 15.39 -2.21
C ARG A 102 32.08 14.21 -1.68
N LEU A 103 30.95 13.95 -2.32
CA LEU A 103 30.05 12.86 -1.93
C LEU A 103 29.96 11.79 -3.01
N SER A 104 29.96 10.56 -2.59
CA SER A 104 29.60 9.38 -3.40
C SER A 104 28.21 8.93 -3.00
N LEU A 105 27.30 8.82 -3.98
CA LEU A 105 25.92 8.44 -3.80
C LEU A 105 25.60 7.15 -4.53
N ARG A 106 24.66 6.38 -4.00
CA ARG A 106 23.87 5.41 -4.77
C ARG A 106 22.48 5.98 -4.95
N LEU A 107 22.06 6.10 -6.19
CA LEU A 107 20.82 6.75 -6.59
C LEU A 107 19.80 5.71 -7.05
N TYR A 108 18.62 5.74 -6.46
CA TYR A 108 17.47 4.97 -6.88
C TYR A 108 16.51 5.88 -7.66
N ARG A 109 16.10 5.44 -8.85
CA ARG A 109 15.15 6.18 -9.68
C ARG A 109 13.72 5.75 -9.34
N ASP A 110 13.02 6.57 -8.55
CA ASP A 110 11.60 6.37 -8.27
C ASP A 110 10.76 6.97 -9.40
N PRO A 111 9.90 6.16 -10.09
CA PRO A 111 9.05 6.67 -11.18
C PRO A 111 8.11 7.82 -10.77
N ARG A 112 7.85 7.98 -9.47
CA ARG A 112 6.88 8.96 -8.94
C ARG A 112 7.52 10.14 -8.23
N ARG A 113 8.68 9.94 -7.61
CA ARG A 113 9.34 10.93 -6.74
C ARG A 113 10.62 11.50 -7.33
N GLY A 114 11.04 10.97 -8.49
CA GLY A 114 12.32 11.31 -9.08
C GLY A 114 13.48 10.50 -8.49
N THR A 115 14.70 11.01 -8.66
CA THR A 115 15.90 10.29 -8.23
C THR A 115 16.19 10.55 -6.75
N SER A 116 16.35 9.50 -5.98
CA SER A 116 16.59 9.56 -4.53
C SER A 116 17.92 8.90 -4.16
N ALA A 117 18.69 9.55 -3.29
CA ALA A 117 19.92 8.97 -2.75
C ALA A 117 19.58 7.98 -1.63
N CYS A 118 20.00 6.72 -1.79
CA CYS A 118 19.81 5.64 -0.82
C CYS A 118 21.11 5.24 -0.09
N ASP A 119 22.26 5.65 -0.59
CA ASP A 119 23.58 5.55 0.07
C ASP A 119 24.30 6.89 -0.09
N ILE A 120 24.89 7.41 0.98
CA ILE A 120 25.54 8.71 1.01
C ILE A 120 26.84 8.60 1.80
N ARG A 121 27.97 8.80 1.14
CA ARG A 121 29.31 8.68 1.73
C ARG A 121 30.18 9.85 1.29
N SER A 122 31.05 10.30 2.19
CA SER A 122 32.23 11.08 1.84
C SER A 122 33.49 10.24 2.00
N ASP A 123 34.64 10.79 1.64
CA ASP A 123 35.91 10.11 1.80
C ASP A 123 36.25 9.80 3.27
N SER A 124 35.68 10.57 4.20
CA SER A 124 35.96 10.47 5.63
C SER A 124 34.81 9.85 6.43
N ARG A 125 33.59 9.80 5.89
CA ARG A 125 32.39 9.45 6.68
C ARG A 125 31.28 8.82 5.85
N VAL A 126 30.57 7.87 6.46
CA VAL A 126 29.32 7.32 5.93
C VAL A 126 28.14 8.01 6.63
N PHE A 127 27.28 8.69 5.86
CA PHE A 127 26.10 9.37 6.39
C PHE A 127 24.87 8.49 6.34
N GLN A 128 24.73 7.70 5.29
CA GLN A 128 23.62 6.77 5.11
C GLN A 128 24.10 5.55 4.34
N THR A 129 23.67 4.37 4.74
CA THR A 129 23.98 3.12 4.05
C THR A 129 22.76 2.62 3.24
N MET A 130 23.04 1.93 2.15
CA MET A 130 22.02 1.28 1.32
C MET A 130 21.21 0.25 2.12
N GLU A 131 21.84 -0.46 3.04
CA GLU A 131 21.17 -1.40 3.93
C GLU A 131 20.14 -0.70 4.83
N ARG A 132 20.53 0.43 5.44
CA ARG A 132 19.63 1.23 6.28
C ARG A 132 18.44 1.75 5.49
N SER A 133 18.67 2.25 4.29
CA SER A 133 17.62 2.69 3.38
C SER A 133 16.67 1.56 2.99
N SER A 134 17.20 0.36 2.75
CA SER A 134 16.41 -0.84 2.47
C SER A 134 15.54 -1.25 3.65
N GLN A 135 16.07 -1.23 4.88
CA GLN A 135 15.29 -1.53 6.10
C GLN A 135 14.12 -0.55 6.25
N LEU A 136 14.35 0.75 6.02
CA LEU A 136 13.31 1.77 6.09
C LEU A 136 12.26 1.60 4.99
N ALA A 137 12.69 1.32 3.75
CA ALA A 137 11.79 1.04 2.64
C ALA A 137 10.91 -0.19 2.91
N HIS A 138 11.51 -1.26 3.40
CA HIS A 138 10.79 -2.48 3.77
C HIS A 138 9.77 -2.22 4.89
N ARG A 139 10.18 -1.52 5.96
CA ARG A 139 9.29 -1.13 7.07
C ARG A 139 8.08 -0.33 6.57
N ASP A 140 8.32 0.70 5.76
CA ASP A 140 7.26 1.56 5.24
C ASP A 140 6.30 0.78 4.34
N LYS A 141 6.82 -0.14 3.52
CA LYS A 141 6.03 -1.05 2.69
C LYS A 141 5.14 -1.96 3.54
N CYS A 142 5.71 -2.60 4.58
CA CYS A 142 4.95 -3.47 5.49
C CYS A 142 3.85 -2.70 6.24
N LEU A 143 4.12 -1.48 6.68
CA LEU A 143 3.12 -0.64 7.34
C LEU A 143 1.96 -0.31 6.40
N LEU A 144 2.23 0.05 5.14
CA LEU A 144 1.20 0.32 4.14
C LEU A 144 0.36 -0.93 3.82
N HIS A 145 0.98 -2.10 3.65
CA HIS A 145 0.27 -3.36 3.50
C HIS A 145 -0.66 -3.64 4.68
N GLY A 146 -0.15 -3.53 5.90
CA GLY A 146 -0.95 -3.72 7.12
C GLY A 146 -2.13 -2.76 7.21
N LEU A 147 -1.94 -1.50 6.85
CA LEU A 147 -2.97 -0.48 6.87
C LEU A 147 -4.06 -0.73 5.82
N PHE A 148 -3.67 -1.14 4.60
CA PHE A 148 -4.63 -1.45 3.55
C PHE A 148 -5.38 -2.74 3.83
N CYS A 149 -4.71 -3.80 4.29
CA CYS A 149 -5.38 -5.04 4.67
C CYS A 149 -6.39 -4.84 5.80
N SER A 150 -6.02 -4.10 6.86
CA SER A 150 -6.94 -3.81 7.96
C SER A 150 -8.12 -2.93 7.53
N GLY A 151 -7.84 -1.91 6.70
CA GLY A 151 -8.89 -1.08 6.09
C GLY A 151 -9.86 -1.90 5.25
N ALA A 152 -9.36 -2.77 4.38
CA ALA A 152 -10.19 -3.65 3.56
C ALA A 152 -11.09 -4.55 4.42
N LEU A 153 -10.54 -5.16 5.47
CA LEU A 153 -11.31 -6.01 6.39
C LEU A 153 -12.45 -5.25 7.08
N ILE A 154 -12.19 -4.01 7.55
CA ILE A 154 -13.20 -3.17 8.19
C ILE A 154 -14.34 -2.85 7.20
N PHE A 155 -14.02 -2.41 5.99
CA PHE A 155 -15.04 -2.08 4.98
C PHE A 155 -15.81 -3.31 4.51
N LEU A 156 -15.16 -4.46 4.37
CA LEU A 156 -15.84 -5.72 4.04
C LEU A 156 -16.77 -6.15 5.17
N ALA A 157 -16.37 -6.02 6.44
CA ALA A 157 -17.22 -6.31 7.59
C ALA A 157 -18.47 -5.41 7.62
N ILE A 158 -18.32 -4.11 7.35
CA ILE A 158 -19.44 -3.17 7.23
C ILE A 158 -20.40 -3.61 6.12
N GLY A 159 -19.87 -3.93 4.92
CA GLY A 159 -20.66 -4.42 3.80
C GLY A 159 -21.41 -5.72 4.12
N PHE A 160 -20.75 -6.66 4.78
CA PHE A 160 -21.36 -7.92 5.21
C PHE A 160 -22.47 -7.69 6.24
N CYS A 161 -22.21 -6.89 7.27
CA CYS A 161 -23.22 -6.58 8.30
C CYS A 161 -24.45 -5.89 7.70
N SER A 162 -24.26 -4.95 6.77
CA SER A 162 -25.38 -4.27 6.10
C SER A 162 -26.23 -5.21 5.25
N GLY A 163 -25.63 -6.27 4.69
CA GLY A 163 -26.30 -7.30 3.90
C GLY A 163 -26.86 -8.48 4.71
N LEU A 164 -26.54 -8.58 6.02
CA LEU A 164 -26.74 -9.79 6.82
C LEU A 164 -28.19 -10.30 6.80
N GLY A 165 -29.16 -9.40 6.96
CA GLY A 165 -30.58 -9.73 6.90
C GLY A 165 -30.99 -10.37 5.57
N GLY A 166 -30.54 -9.77 4.48
CA GLY A 166 -30.82 -10.26 3.13
C GLY A 166 -30.12 -11.60 2.83
N PHE A 167 -28.88 -11.80 3.29
CA PHE A 167 -28.18 -13.07 3.17
C PHE A 167 -28.83 -14.17 3.99
N ARG A 168 -29.20 -13.90 5.26
CA ARG A 168 -29.91 -14.86 6.11
C ARG A 168 -31.22 -15.33 5.47
N GLN A 169 -32.01 -14.41 4.92
CA GLN A 169 -33.23 -14.73 4.22
C GLN A 169 -32.98 -15.58 2.97
N TYR A 170 -31.95 -15.27 2.20
CA TYR A 170 -31.57 -16.05 1.02
C TYR A 170 -31.16 -17.48 1.38
N PHE A 171 -30.26 -17.65 2.35
CA PHE A 171 -29.79 -18.97 2.77
C PHE A 171 -30.90 -19.83 3.40
N SER A 172 -31.80 -19.23 4.22
CA SER A 172 -32.92 -19.93 4.79
C SER A 172 -33.89 -20.43 3.71
N SER A 173 -34.18 -19.61 2.69
CA SER A 173 -35.04 -20.02 1.56
C SER A 173 -34.39 -21.11 0.71
N LEU A 174 -33.08 -21.09 0.54
CA LEU A 174 -32.31 -22.10 -0.19
C LEU A 174 -32.28 -23.43 0.58
N ALA A 175 -32.11 -23.39 1.90
CA ALA A 175 -32.17 -24.56 2.77
C ALA A 175 -33.58 -25.20 2.77
N ALA A 176 -34.64 -24.39 2.86
CA ALA A 176 -36.01 -24.87 2.76
C ALA A 176 -36.30 -25.55 1.41
N ARG A 177 -35.76 -24.99 0.31
CA ARG A 177 -35.87 -25.61 -1.02
C ARG A 177 -35.18 -26.97 -1.08
N ARG A 178 -33.93 -27.07 -0.58
CA ARG A 178 -33.18 -28.35 -0.53
C ARG A 178 -33.92 -29.41 0.28
N ARG A 179 -34.55 -29.04 1.42
CA ARG A 179 -35.37 -29.95 2.23
C ARG A 179 -36.60 -30.44 1.46
N ARG A 180 -37.28 -29.56 0.73
CA ARG A 180 -38.45 -29.95 -0.11
C ARG A 180 -38.04 -30.89 -1.26
N GLU A 181 -36.91 -30.65 -1.91
CA GLU A 181 -36.41 -31.53 -2.98
C GLU A 181 -36.02 -32.92 -2.44
N LYS A 182 -35.37 -32.98 -1.26
CA LYS A 182 -35.07 -34.27 -0.60
C LYS A 182 -36.34 -35.04 -0.26
N ARG A 183 -37.38 -34.38 0.28
CA ARG A 183 -38.69 -35.03 0.59
C ARG A 183 -39.41 -35.53 -0.67
N LYS A 184 -39.33 -34.81 -1.78
CA LYS A 184 -39.90 -35.24 -3.06
C LYS A 184 -39.19 -36.49 -3.59
N ARG A 185 -37.87 -36.51 -3.59
CA ARG A 185 -37.07 -37.68 -3.99
C ARG A 185 -37.36 -38.91 -3.11
N ALA A 186 -37.43 -38.70 -1.79
CA ALA A 186 -37.77 -39.78 -0.85
C ALA A 186 -39.19 -40.33 -1.07
N ARG A 187 -40.18 -39.48 -1.44
CA ARG A 187 -41.52 -39.95 -1.81
C ARG A 187 -41.52 -40.73 -3.13
N GLN A 188 -40.81 -40.24 -4.14
CA GLN A 188 -40.70 -40.95 -5.43
C GLN A 188 -40.05 -42.33 -5.28
N ALA A 189 -38.99 -42.44 -4.45
CA ALA A 189 -38.32 -43.70 -4.17
C ALA A 189 -39.17 -44.74 -3.37
N ARG A 190 -40.28 -44.29 -2.73
CA ARG A 190 -41.22 -45.22 -2.03
C ARG A 190 -42.30 -45.77 -2.95
N PHE A 191 -42.48 -45.17 -4.11
CA PHE A 191 -43.50 -45.58 -5.09
C PHE A 191 -42.90 -46.20 -6.37
N ALA A 192 -41.57 -46.30 -6.45
CA ALA A 192 -40.84 -47.11 -7.43
C ALA A 192 -40.43 -48.47 -6.86
#